data_9a54487f73f0d94dcd6262fc5169b619
#
_entry.id   9a54487f73f0d94dcd6262fc5169b619
#
_cell.length_a   1.000
_cell.length_b   1.000
_cell.length_c   1.000
_cell.angle_alpha   90.00
_cell.angle_beta   90.00
_cell.angle_gamma   90.00
#
_symmetry.space_group_name_H-M   'P 1'
#
loop_
_entity.id
_entity.type
_entity.pdbx_description
1 polymer ?
#
loop_
_entity_poly.entity_id
_entity_poly.type
_entity_poly.pdbx_seq_one_letter_code
_entity_poly.pdbx_strand_id
1 'polypeptide(L)'
;MLLVVPHPVALADEPLYKVEGGNKVDKATLEGWRTWRALACERCHGPKQEGLVGPSLLESLRRLTKDEFKETLMKGRPEKGMPNFDGSKMVTENLDGLYAYLKGRADGAIKPGRLEELK
;
A
#
# COMPACT_ATOMS: atom_id res chain seq x y z
N MET A 1 17.91 12.58 42.40
CA MET A 1 17.77 11.27 41.76
C MET A 1 16.81 11.40 40.59
N LEU A 2 17.34 11.28 39.38
CA LEU A 2 16.55 11.40 38.17
C LEU A 2 15.92 10.05 37.85
N LEU A 3 14.59 9.98 37.98
CA LEU A 3 13.84 8.82 37.54
C LEU A 3 13.76 8.86 35.99
N VAL A 4 14.48 7.96 35.36
CA VAL A 4 14.33 7.73 33.95
C VAL A 4 13.07 6.90 33.74
N VAL A 5 11.99 7.54 33.34
CA VAL A 5 10.77 6.81 32.98
C VAL A 5 11.00 6.29 31.57
N PRO A 6 11.02 4.96 31.35
CA PRO A 6 11.12 4.44 30.01
C PRO A 6 9.89 4.87 29.21
N HIS A 7 10.10 5.61 28.16
CA HIS A 7 9.03 5.95 27.24
C HIS A 7 8.61 4.69 26.50
N PRO A 8 7.32 4.34 26.50
CA PRO A 8 6.89 3.23 25.66
C PRO A 8 7.23 3.56 24.22
N VAL A 9 7.88 2.61 23.54
CA VAL A 9 8.13 2.73 22.11
C VAL A 9 6.78 2.86 21.44
N ALA A 10 6.54 4.00 20.81
CA ALA A 10 5.27 4.23 20.15
C ALA A 10 5.08 3.20 19.04
N LEU A 11 3.85 2.71 18.87
CA LEU A 11 3.49 1.81 17.76
C LEU A 11 3.83 2.41 16.41
N ALA A 12 3.98 3.75 16.35
CA ALA A 12 4.44 4.46 15.16
C ALA A 12 5.83 4.06 14.69
N ASP A 13 6.63 3.40 15.55
CA ASP A 13 7.97 2.94 15.20
C ASP A 13 7.97 1.57 14.52
N GLU A 14 6.82 0.90 14.45
CA GLU A 14 6.70 -0.33 13.70
C GLU A 14 6.81 -0.03 12.20
N PRO A 15 7.63 -0.80 11.46
CA PRO A 15 7.71 -0.60 10.03
C PRO A 15 6.37 -0.86 9.35
N LEU A 16 6.06 -0.03 8.38
CA LEU A 16 4.82 -0.15 7.61
C LEU A 16 4.73 -1.49 6.88
N TYR A 17 5.88 -1.99 6.44
CA TYR A 17 6.01 -3.29 5.79
C TYR A 17 7.34 -3.91 6.18
N LYS A 18 7.44 -5.23 6.05
CA LYS A 18 8.70 -5.96 6.21
C LYS A 18 9.02 -6.58 4.85
N VAL A 19 10.28 -6.44 4.42
CA VAL A 19 10.69 -6.96 3.13
C VAL A 19 12.12 -7.49 3.18
N GLU A 20 12.35 -8.62 2.54
CA GLU A 20 13.69 -9.20 2.32
C GLU A 20 13.85 -9.50 0.84
N GLY A 21 15.02 -9.15 0.30
CA GLY A 21 15.33 -9.40 -1.10
C GLY A 21 14.42 -8.70 -2.09
N GLY A 22 13.59 -7.79 -1.61
CA GLY A 22 12.66 -7.03 -2.43
C GLY A 22 11.37 -7.77 -2.79
N ASN A 23 11.27 -9.07 -2.54
CA ASN A 23 10.13 -9.88 -2.98
C ASN A 23 9.47 -10.72 -1.88
N LYS A 24 10.10 -10.83 -0.72
CA LYS A 24 9.51 -11.56 0.42
C LYS A 24 9.01 -10.54 1.43
N VAL A 25 7.70 -10.57 1.70
CA VAL A 25 7.05 -9.53 2.49
C VAL A 25 6.17 -10.14 3.59
N ASP A 26 5.84 -9.34 4.59
CA ASP A 26 4.92 -9.74 5.63
C ASP A 26 3.53 -10.04 5.04
N LYS A 27 2.76 -10.79 5.79
CA LYS A 27 1.45 -11.29 5.34
C LYS A 27 0.51 -10.17 4.90
N ALA A 28 0.40 -9.10 5.67
CA ALA A 28 -0.51 -8.00 5.35
C ALA A 28 -0.14 -7.33 4.02
N THR A 29 1.16 -7.11 3.79
CA THR A 29 1.66 -6.55 2.54
C THR A 29 1.41 -7.50 1.37
N LEU A 30 1.58 -8.80 1.59
CA LEU A 30 1.27 -9.81 0.57
C LEU A 30 -0.20 -9.76 0.16
N GLU A 31 -1.10 -9.66 1.13
CA GLU A 31 -2.54 -9.53 0.87
C GLU A 31 -2.85 -8.23 0.14
N GLY A 32 -2.11 -7.17 0.41
CA GLY A 32 -2.20 -5.91 -0.33
C GLY A 32 -1.84 -6.10 -1.80
N TRP A 33 -0.76 -6.83 -2.09
CA TRP A 33 -0.36 -7.15 -3.45
C TRP A 33 -1.43 -8.01 -4.15
N ARG A 34 -1.99 -9.00 -3.45
CA ARG A 34 -3.06 -9.83 -3.99
C ARG A 34 -4.30 -9.00 -4.32
N THR A 35 -4.64 -8.05 -3.48
CA THR A 35 -5.75 -7.13 -3.71
C THR A 35 -5.50 -6.27 -4.94
N TRP A 36 -4.31 -5.72 -5.07
CA TRP A 36 -3.87 -4.98 -6.24
C TRP A 36 -4.13 -5.77 -7.53
N ARG A 37 -3.75 -7.03 -7.54
CA ARG A 37 -3.93 -7.90 -8.71
C ARG A 37 -5.40 -8.26 -8.95
N ALA A 38 -6.09 -8.64 -7.89
CA ALA A 38 -7.48 -9.11 -7.99
C ALA A 38 -8.41 -8.02 -8.52
N LEU A 39 -8.18 -6.78 -8.12
CA LEU A 39 -9.01 -5.65 -8.55
C LEU A 39 -8.52 -5.05 -9.88
N ALA A 40 -7.48 -5.62 -10.47
CA ALA A 40 -6.93 -5.21 -11.77
C ALA A 40 -6.55 -3.72 -11.82
N CYS A 41 -6.02 -3.20 -10.72
CA CYS A 41 -5.59 -1.80 -10.61
C CYS A 41 -4.54 -1.45 -11.69
N GLU A 42 -3.76 -2.46 -12.11
CA GLU A 42 -2.73 -2.30 -13.13
C GLU A 42 -3.27 -1.87 -14.50
N ARG A 43 -4.54 -2.12 -14.77
CA ARG A 43 -5.13 -1.71 -16.05
C ARG A 43 -5.07 -0.20 -16.28
N CYS A 44 -5.17 0.56 -15.20
CA CYS A 44 -5.12 2.01 -15.26
C CYS A 44 -3.80 2.57 -14.76
N HIS A 45 -3.21 1.94 -13.75
CA HIS A 45 -2.02 2.46 -13.09
C HIS A 45 -0.71 1.84 -13.58
N GLY A 46 -0.78 0.87 -14.49
CA GLY A 46 0.38 0.17 -15.03
C GLY A 46 0.81 -1.00 -14.16
N PRO A 47 1.40 -2.07 -14.75
CA PRO A 47 1.78 -3.28 -14.01
C PRO A 47 2.89 -3.07 -12.99
N LYS A 48 3.66 -2.00 -13.14
CA LYS A 48 4.71 -1.63 -12.18
C LYS A 48 4.35 -0.35 -11.42
N GLN A 49 3.06 0.01 -11.41
CA GLN A 49 2.54 1.22 -10.79
C GLN A 49 3.11 2.51 -11.40
N GLU A 50 3.67 2.42 -12.60
CA GLU A 50 4.32 3.53 -13.31
C GLU A 50 3.36 4.57 -13.87
N GLY A 51 2.07 4.22 -13.94
CA GLY A 51 1.05 5.05 -14.57
C GLY A 51 0.77 4.59 -15.99
N LEU A 52 -0.45 4.82 -16.44
CA LEU A 52 -0.91 4.52 -17.79
C LEU A 52 -2.07 5.46 -18.11
N VAL A 53 -3.32 4.99 -18.03
CA VAL A 53 -4.50 5.87 -18.11
C VAL A 53 -4.64 6.64 -16.80
N GLY A 54 -4.41 5.95 -15.67
CA GLY A 54 -4.34 6.58 -14.36
C GLY A 54 -2.94 7.08 -14.03
N PRO A 55 -2.80 7.88 -12.98
CA PRO A 55 -1.50 8.45 -12.60
C PRO A 55 -0.54 7.40 -12.06
N SER A 56 0.75 7.72 -12.08
CA SER A 56 1.78 6.91 -11.44
C SER A 56 1.54 6.85 -9.93
N LEU A 57 1.38 5.65 -9.41
CA LEU A 57 1.24 5.45 -7.96
C LEU A 57 2.58 5.58 -7.25
N LEU A 58 3.69 5.37 -7.95
CA LEU A 58 5.02 5.63 -7.39
C LEU A 58 5.17 7.10 -6.99
N GLU A 59 4.60 8.00 -7.79
CA GLU A 59 4.59 9.42 -7.48
C GLU A 59 3.52 9.75 -6.43
N SER A 60 2.32 9.21 -6.59
CA SER A 60 1.18 9.50 -5.70
C SER A 60 1.48 9.11 -4.26
N LEU A 61 2.07 7.94 -4.04
CA LEU A 61 2.36 7.43 -2.70
C LEU A 61 3.47 8.18 -1.98
N ARG A 62 4.24 9.00 -2.69
CA ARG A 62 5.22 9.89 -2.08
C ARG A 62 4.57 11.13 -1.48
N ARG A 63 3.39 11.51 -1.96
CA ARG A 63 2.67 12.72 -1.56
C ARG A 63 1.49 12.45 -0.64
N LEU A 64 0.79 11.34 -0.86
CA LEU A 64 -0.42 11.02 -0.12
C LEU A 64 -0.09 10.51 1.28
N THR A 65 -0.81 11.03 2.27
CA THR A 65 -0.83 10.40 3.58
C THR A 65 -1.66 9.12 3.51
N LYS A 66 -1.54 8.28 4.53
CA LYS A 66 -2.33 7.04 4.60
C LYS A 66 -3.83 7.33 4.59
N ASP A 67 -4.26 8.36 5.32
CA ASP A 67 -5.68 8.74 5.37
C ASP A 67 -6.18 9.25 4.03
N GLU A 68 -5.37 10.07 3.33
CA GLU A 68 -5.71 10.54 2.00
C GLU A 68 -5.80 9.40 0.99
N PHE A 69 -4.91 8.43 1.09
CA PHE A 69 -4.94 7.23 0.26
C PHE A 69 -6.23 6.44 0.48
N LYS A 70 -6.58 6.19 1.75
CA LYS A 70 -7.81 5.47 2.10
C LYS A 70 -9.05 6.20 1.59
N GLU A 71 -9.12 7.51 1.79
CA GLU A 71 -10.23 8.32 1.32
C GLU A 71 -10.37 8.25 -0.19
N THR A 72 -9.27 8.33 -0.92
CA THR A 72 -9.27 8.26 -2.38
C THR A 72 -9.83 6.93 -2.87
N LEU A 73 -9.47 5.82 -2.23
CA LEU A 73 -10.00 4.51 -2.59
C LEU A 73 -11.48 4.36 -2.25
N MET A 74 -11.89 4.85 -1.09
CA MET A 74 -13.28 4.72 -0.66
C MET A 74 -14.22 5.56 -1.51
N LYS A 75 -13.85 6.78 -1.84
CA LYS A 75 -14.66 7.68 -2.65
C LYS A 75 -14.49 7.48 -4.15
N GLY A 76 -13.30 7.02 -4.56
CA GLY A 76 -12.95 6.94 -5.96
C GLY A 76 -12.82 8.32 -6.60
N ARG A 77 -12.67 8.32 -7.90
CA ARG A 77 -12.69 9.51 -8.73
C ARG A 77 -13.49 9.18 -10.00
N PRO A 78 -14.82 9.00 -9.86
CA PRO A 78 -15.64 8.50 -10.97
C PRO A 78 -15.60 9.43 -12.17
N GLU A 79 -15.45 10.74 -11.96
CA GLU A 79 -15.30 11.72 -13.04
C GLU A 79 -14.03 11.52 -13.88
N LYS A 80 -13.06 10.80 -13.33
CA LYS A 80 -11.80 10.46 -14.01
C LYS A 80 -11.71 8.98 -14.38
N GLY A 81 -12.78 8.23 -14.14
CA GLY A 81 -12.84 6.81 -14.46
C GLY A 81 -12.35 5.87 -13.36
N MET A 82 -11.93 6.39 -12.20
CA MET A 82 -11.57 5.56 -11.07
C MET A 82 -12.79 5.24 -10.23
N PRO A 83 -13.18 3.96 -10.13
CA PRO A 83 -14.34 3.60 -9.32
C PRO A 83 -14.08 3.77 -7.82
N ASN A 84 -15.15 3.86 -7.04
CA ASN A 84 -15.04 3.79 -5.59
C ASN A 84 -14.98 2.31 -5.16
N PHE A 85 -14.25 2.05 -4.10
CA PHE A 85 -14.03 0.69 -3.60
C PHE A 85 -14.62 0.46 -2.22
N ASP A 86 -15.48 1.36 -1.73
CA ASP A 86 -16.11 1.24 -0.42
C ASP A 86 -17.03 0.00 -0.33
N GLY A 87 -17.55 -0.46 -1.44
CA GLY A 87 -18.35 -1.69 -1.51
C GLY A 87 -17.52 -2.96 -1.70
N SER A 88 -16.22 -2.86 -1.88
CA SER A 88 -15.36 -4.01 -2.04
C SER A 88 -14.85 -4.51 -0.70
N LYS A 89 -15.32 -5.69 -0.29
CA LYS A 89 -14.87 -6.31 0.95
C LYS A 89 -13.37 -6.57 0.94
N MET A 90 -12.86 -7.04 -0.19
CA MET A 90 -11.44 -7.31 -0.33
C MET A 90 -10.57 -6.05 -0.12
N VAL A 91 -10.98 -4.94 -0.71
CA VAL A 91 -10.26 -3.67 -0.55
C VAL A 91 -10.37 -3.16 0.89
N THR A 92 -11.58 -3.14 1.45
CA THR A 92 -11.80 -2.60 2.80
C THR A 92 -11.07 -3.41 3.87
N GLU A 93 -11.02 -4.74 3.73
CA GLU A 93 -10.32 -5.60 4.68
C GLU A 93 -8.80 -5.53 4.53
N ASN A 94 -8.29 -5.26 3.33
CA ASN A 94 -6.86 -5.26 3.05
C ASN A 94 -6.30 -3.86 2.78
N LEU A 95 -6.99 -2.84 3.23
CA LEU A 95 -6.64 -1.45 2.92
C LEU A 95 -5.25 -1.07 3.45
N ASP A 96 -4.94 -1.48 4.69
CA ASP A 96 -3.62 -1.22 5.27
C ASP A 96 -2.52 -1.95 4.50
N GLY A 97 -2.76 -3.21 4.14
CA GLY A 97 -1.81 -4.00 3.35
C GLY A 97 -1.61 -3.43 1.95
N LEU A 98 -2.68 -2.96 1.33
CA LEU A 98 -2.58 -2.34 0.01
C LEU A 98 -1.74 -1.06 0.08
N TYR A 99 -1.97 -0.23 1.11
CA TYR A 99 -1.15 0.95 1.32
C TYR A 99 0.32 0.57 1.54
N ALA A 100 0.58 -0.41 2.40
CA ALA A 100 1.94 -0.90 2.67
C ALA A 100 2.64 -1.38 1.40
N TYR A 101 1.95 -2.15 0.57
CA TYR A 101 2.48 -2.63 -0.70
C TYR A 101 2.84 -1.48 -1.63
N LEU A 102 1.91 -0.58 -1.88
CA LEU A 102 2.12 0.53 -2.81
C LEU A 102 3.18 1.51 -2.28
N LYS A 103 3.20 1.75 -0.98
CA LYS A 103 4.23 2.58 -0.35
C LYS A 103 5.62 1.94 -0.49
N GLY A 104 5.71 0.63 -0.27
CA GLY A 104 6.95 -0.11 -0.46
C GLY A 104 7.46 -0.07 -1.90
N ARG A 105 6.53 -0.09 -2.87
CA ARG A 105 6.87 0.10 -4.28
C ARG A 105 7.40 1.51 -4.52
N ALA A 106 6.73 2.52 -3.99
CA ALA A 106 7.14 3.92 -4.14
C ALA A 106 8.48 4.19 -3.48
N ASP A 107 8.75 3.55 -2.34
CA ASP A 107 10.02 3.68 -1.62
C ASP A 107 11.17 2.95 -2.32
N GLY A 108 10.87 2.11 -3.30
CA GLY A 108 11.87 1.29 -3.98
C GLY A 108 12.31 0.06 -3.18
N ALA A 109 11.65 -0.23 -2.06
CA ALA A 109 11.99 -1.37 -1.20
C ALA A 109 11.40 -2.67 -1.71
N ILE A 110 10.21 -2.61 -2.31
CA ILE A 110 9.53 -3.78 -2.87
C ILE A 110 9.66 -3.75 -4.38
N LYS A 111 10.16 -4.84 -4.94
CA LYS A 111 10.33 -4.99 -6.39
C LYS A 111 8.98 -5.24 -7.08
N PRO A 112 8.85 -4.85 -8.35
CA PRO A 112 7.66 -5.21 -9.11
C PRO A 112 7.61 -6.71 -9.36
N GLY A 113 6.41 -7.22 -9.61
CA GLY A 113 6.21 -8.63 -9.93
C GLY A 113 5.76 -9.44 -8.73
N ARG A 114 5.98 -10.73 -8.81
CA ARG A 114 5.48 -11.69 -7.84
C ARG A 114 6.14 -11.53 -6.47
N LEU A 115 5.31 -11.53 -5.44
CA LEU A 115 5.75 -11.50 -4.05
C LEU A 115 5.49 -12.84 -3.37
N GLU A 116 6.26 -13.10 -2.33
CA GLU A 116 6.11 -14.29 -1.48
C GLU A 116 6.05 -13.85 -0.02
N GLU A 117 5.50 -14.72 0.81
CA GLU A 117 5.42 -14.43 2.25
C GLU A 117 6.76 -14.68 2.93
N LEU A 118 7.14 -13.77 3.82
CA LEU A 118 8.28 -13.96 4.71
C LEU A 118 7.99 -15.11 5.67
N LYS A 119 8.98 -15.98 5.84
CA LYS A 119 8.90 -17.09 6.78
C LYS A 119 9.72 -16.81 8.03
#